data_eb47f666ed84692d20cd994cfa2bbc4f
#
_entry.id   eb47f666ed84692d20cd994cfa2bbc4f
#
_cell.length_a   1.000
_cell.length_b   1.000
_cell.length_c   1.000
_cell.angle_alpha   90.00
_cell.angle_beta   90.00
_cell.angle_gamma   90.00
#
_symmetry.space_group_name_H-M   'P 1'
#
loop_
_entity.id
_entity.type
_entity.pdbx_description
1 polymer ?
#
loop_
_entity_poly.entity_id
_entity_poly.type
_entity_poly.pdbx_seq_one_letter_code
_entity_poly.pdbx_strand_id
1 'polypeptide(L)'
;MVHGGRTNGVKFLQNAVEQQKEYINTRDFFEGKKKTSHLSAYIKFGCVSIREVYFAFKKRYGKEHGLISELIWREFFAHVLYAYPEVVGQSYQEKYRCVDWSKNQQHIQKWKDGKTGIPLVDAAMREMNTTGYMHNRGRMTAASVLIKTLLIDWQVGEKYFAQKLTDYDIASNNGNWQGISGTGVDMKPYFRDMNPWIQSKKFDENAEYIKKWIPELRDVPAKDIHLWYEKCKEVQHKDISYPCPIVDYSKQKEKM
;
A
#
# COMPACT_ATOMS: atom_id res chain seq x y z
N MET A 1 -11.04 -4.20 16.06
CA MET A 1 -11.33 -5.45 15.32
C MET A 1 -12.50 -5.18 14.39
N VAL A 2 -12.41 -5.54 13.11
CA VAL A 2 -13.52 -5.37 12.16
C VAL A 2 -14.41 -6.60 12.25
N HIS A 3 -15.70 -6.39 12.51
CA HIS A 3 -16.67 -7.49 12.56
C HIS A 3 -17.21 -7.77 11.15
N GLY A 4 -17.10 -9.00 10.70
CA GLY A 4 -17.61 -9.46 9.40
C GLY A 4 -19.16 -9.53 9.33
N GLY A 5 -19.65 -10.09 8.24
CA GLY A 5 -21.06 -10.38 8.01
C GLY A 5 -21.85 -9.28 7.28
N ARG A 6 -22.99 -9.68 6.74
CA ARG A 6 -23.86 -8.85 5.90
C ARG A 6 -24.35 -7.58 6.61
N THR A 7 -24.83 -7.71 7.84
CA THR A 7 -25.36 -6.57 8.62
C THR A 7 -24.31 -5.48 8.80
N ASN A 8 -23.08 -5.88 9.16
CA ASN A 8 -21.98 -4.93 9.30
C ASN A 8 -21.55 -4.34 7.95
N GLY A 9 -21.49 -5.16 6.90
CA GLY A 9 -21.16 -4.71 5.55
C GLY A 9 -22.12 -3.63 5.04
N VAL A 10 -23.43 -3.80 5.28
CA VAL A 10 -24.44 -2.78 4.89
C VAL A 10 -24.29 -1.50 5.71
N LYS A 11 -24.04 -1.59 7.02
CA LYS A 11 -23.75 -0.40 7.85
C LYS A 11 -22.52 0.34 7.37
N PHE A 12 -21.43 -0.38 7.05
CA PHE A 12 -20.23 0.25 6.48
C PHE A 12 -20.49 0.90 5.13
N LEU A 13 -21.31 0.28 4.26
CA LEU A 13 -21.68 0.86 2.98
C LEU A 13 -22.48 2.16 3.17
N GLN A 14 -23.47 2.19 4.07
CA GLN A 14 -24.25 3.40 4.39
C GLN A 14 -23.33 4.51 4.90
N ASN A 15 -22.49 4.23 5.87
CA ASN A 15 -21.52 5.21 6.40
C ASN A 15 -20.56 5.70 5.32
N ALA A 16 -20.07 4.83 4.46
CA ALA A 16 -19.17 5.21 3.37
C ALA A 16 -19.89 6.16 2.38
N VAL A 17 -21.15 5.86 2.01
CA VAL A 17 -21.95 6.73 1.13
C VAL A 17 -22.18 8.11 1.74
N GLU A 18 -22.32 8.23 3.07
CA GLU A 18 -22.48 9.52 3.73
C GLU A 18 -21.17 10.30 3.84
N GLN A 19 -20.05 9.63 4.05
CA GLN A 19 -18.78 10.25 4.42
C GLN A 19 -17.82 10.50 3.27
N GLN A 20 -17.95 9.80 2.13
CA GLN A 20 -16.95 9.79 1.06
C GLN A 20 -17.21 10.82 -0.06
N LYS A 21 -17.93 11.93 0.23
CA LYS A 21 -18.15 13.00 -0.75
C LYS A 21 -16.83 13.51 -1.37
N GLU A 22 -15.84 13.77 -0.52
CA GLU A 22 -14.53 14.32 -0.88
C GLU A 22 -13.45 13.22 -1.08
N TYR A 23 -13.87 12.01 -1.46
CA TYR A 23 -12.97 10.85 -1.59
C TYR A 23 -11.68 11.14 -2.36
N ILE A 24 -11.76 11.80 -3.51
CA ILE A 24 -10.62 12.13 -4.36
C ILE A 24 -9.58 12.99 -3.61
N ASN A 25 -10.03 13.91 -2.77
CA ASN A 25 -9.16 14.83 -2.05
C ASN A 25 -8.59 14.23 -0.76
N THR A 26 -9.24 13.20 -0.21
CA THR A 26 -8.90 12.65 1.11
C THR A 26 -8.27 11.26 1.07
N ARG A 27 -8.49 10.50 0.01
CA ARG A 27 -8.10 9.08 -0.11
C ARG A 27 -6.60 8.79 0.06
N ASP A 28 -5.78 9.79 -0.14
CA ASP A 28 -4.32 9.63 -0.13
C ASP A 28 -3.68 9.82 1.25
N PHE A 29 -4.38 10.45 2.19
CA PHE A 29 -3.88 10.73 3.53
C PHE A 29 -4.01 9.50 4.45
N PHE A 30 -3.01 9.28 5.30
CA PHE A 30 -2.97 8.11 6.21
C PHE A 30 -3.83 8.30 7.45
N GLU A 31 -3.93 9.51 8.02
CA GLU A 31 -4.75 9.82 9.19
C GLU A 31 -5.89 10.82 8.89
N GLY A 32 -7.01 10.81 9.69
CA GLY A 32 -8.23 11.61 9.52
C GLY A 32 -9.51 10.78 9.42
N LYS A 33 -10.66 11.37 9.68
CA LYS A 33 -11.92 10.65 9.89
C LYS A 33 -12.64 10.16 8.62
N LYS A 34 -12.24 10.56 7.39
CA LYS A 34 -13.04 10.32 6.18
C LYS A 34 -12.20 9.86 4.97
N LYS A 35 -11.19 9.03 5.18
CA LYS A 35 -10.17 8.71 4.17
C LYS A 35 -10.55 7.66 3.17
N THR A 36 -11.01 6.51 3.63
CA THR A 36 -11.37 5.37 2.79
C THR A 36 -12.68 4.75 3.26
N SER A 37 -13.30 3.98 2.38
CA SER A 37 -14.59 3.34 2.66
C SER A 37 -14.48 2.13 3.59
N HIS A 38 -13.29 1.53 3.72
CA HIS A 38 -13.06 0.24 4.39
C HIS A 38 -13.99 -0.91 3.91
N LEU A 39 -14.46 -0.84 2.65
CA LEU A 39 -15.40 -1.82 2.10
C LEU A 39 -14.71 -3.03 1.46
N SER A 40 -13.39 -2.97 1.23
CA SER A 40 -12.65 -3.98 0.46
C SER A 40 -12.84 -5.41 0.98
N ALA A 41 -12.71 -5.63 2.28
CA ALA A 41 -12.94 -6.95 2.88
C ALA A 41 -14.41 -7.40 2.75
N TYR A 42 -15.37 -6.51 2.98
CA TYR A 42 -16.80 -6.84 2.83
C TYR A 42 -17.17 -7.18 1.39
N ILE A 43 -16.56 -6.52 0.41
CA ILE A 43 -16.73 -6.84 -1.01
C ILE A 43 -16.06 -8.19 -1.32
N LYS A 44 -14.83 -8.41 -0.82
CA LYS A 44 -14.07 -9.65 -1.03
C LYS A 44 -14.85 -10.89 -0.57
N PHE A 45 -15.46 -10.83 0.62
CA PHE A 45 -16.21 -11.93 1.19
C PHE A 45 -17.71 -11.94 0.81
N GLY A 46 -18.12 -11.07 -0.12
CA GLY A 46 -19.52 -11.04 -0.58
C GLY A 46 -20.52 -10.56 0.48
N CYS A 47 -20.05 -9.96 1.58
CA CYS A 47 -20.93 -9.38 2.60
C CYS A 47 -21.75 -8.22 2.04
N VAL A 48 -21.19 -7.47 1.10
CA VAL A 48 -21.87 -6.53 0.21
C VAL A 48 -21.48 -6.82 -1.23
N SER A 49 -22.44 -6.76 -2.16
CA SER A 49 -22.16 -6.94 -3.58
C SER A 49 -21.45 -5.71 -4.13
N ILE A 50 -20.49 -5.91 -5.04
CA ILE A 50 -19.88 -4.81 -5.79
C ILE A 50 -20.93 -3.95 -6.52
N ARG A 51 -22.02 -4.56 -7.01
CA ARG A 51 -23.13 -3.86 -7.65
C ARG A 51 -23.89 -2.98 -6.66
N GLU A 52 -24.13 -3.44 -5.42
CA GLU A 52 -24.73 -2.62 -4.37
C GLU A 52 -23.88 -1.40 -4.07
N VAL A 53 -22.57 -1.57 -3.94
CA VAL A 53 -21.63 -0.46 -3.73
C VAL A 53 -21.68 0.51 -4.91
N TYR A 54 -21.58 0.02 -6.14
CA TYR A 54 -21.64 0.83 -7.34
C TYR A 54 -22.93 1.65 -7.42
N PHE A 55 -24.08 1.03 -7.26
CA PHE A 55 -25.36 1.73 -7.38
C PHE A 55 -25.61 2.71 -6.21
N ALA A 56 -25.15 2.39 -5.00
CA ALA A 56 -25.26 3.29 -3.86
C ALA A 56 -24.46 4.59 -4.09
N PHE A 57 -23.20 4.49 -4.53
CA PHE A 57 -22.36 5.66 -4.84
C PHE A 57 -22.86 6.40 -6.08
N LYS A 58 -23.24 5.69 -7.16
CA LYS A 58 -23.81 6.31 -8.36
C LYS A 58 -25.08 7.10 -8.05
N LYS A 59 -25.99 6.57 -7.23
CA LYS A 59 -27.22 7.24 -6.82
C LYS A 59 -26.95 8.52 -6.02
N ARG A 60 -25.93 8.50 -5.16
CA ARG A 60 -25.62 9.60 -4.25
C ARG A 60 -24.76 10.70 -4.89
N TYR A 61 -23.80 10.34 -5.72
CA TYR A 61 -22.74 11.23 -6.20
C TYR A 61 -22.58 11.27 -7.72
N GLY A 62 -23.30 10.44 -8.48
CA GLY A 62 -23.12 10.31 -9.92
C GLY A 62 -22.01 9.34 -10.32
N LYS A 63 -21.91 9.07 -11.62
CA LYS A 63 -20.99 8.07 -12.19
C LYS A 63 -19.51 8.51 -12.17
N GLU A 64 -19.24 9.81 -12.03
CA GLU A 64 -17.89 10.37 -12.05
C GLU A 64 -17.21 10.35 -10.67
N HIS A 65 -17.86 9.83 -9.65
CA HIS A 65 -17.28 9.78 -8.30
C HIS A 65 -16.05 8.86 -8.26
N GLY A 66 -14.96 9.33 -7.66
CA GLY A 66 -13.66 8.65 -7.66
C GLY A 66 -13.67 7.22 -7.14
N LEU A 67 -14.54 6.88 -6.19
CA LEU A 67 -14.65 5.51 -5.69
C LEU A 67 -15.22 4.56 -6.76
N ILE A 68 -16.05 5.04 -7.68
CA ILE A 68 -16.54 4.24 -8.81
C ILE A 68 -15.37 3.84 -9.73
N SER A 69 -14.41 4.73 -9.94
CA SER A 69 -13.18 4.40 -10.68
C SER A 69 -12.40 3.26 -10.02
N GLU A 70 -12.37 3.21 -8.68
CA GLU A 70 -11.68 2.11 -7.96
C GLU A 70 -12.41 0.76 -8.15
N LEU A 71 -13.75 0.77 -8.27
CA LEU A 71 -14.50 -0.45 -8.59
C LEU A 71 -14.24 -0.91 -10.03
N ILE A 72 -14.09 0.04 -10.96
CA ILE A 72 -13.74 -0.25 -12.37
C ILE A 72 -12.32 -0.84 -12.45
N TRP A 73 -11.35 -0.31 -11.69
CA TRP A 73 -10.00 -0.88 -11.61
C TRP A 73 -10.01 -2.33 -11.12
N ARG A 74 -10.83 -2.64 -10.12
CA ARG A 74 -11.00 -4.02 -9.65
C ARG A 74 -11.50 -4.94 -10.76
N GLU A 75 -12.50 -4.49 -11.51
CA GLU A 75 -13.06 -5.24 -12.66
C GLU A 75 -12.05 -5.40 -13.78
N PHE A 76 -11.30 -4.35 -14.10
CA PHE A 76 -10.22 -4.37 -15.08
C PHE A 76 -9.18 -5.45 -14.75
N PHE A 77 -8.68 -5.51 -13.53
CA PHE A 77 -7.71 -6.54 -13.14
C PHE A 77 -8.31 -7.96 -13.15
N ALA A 78 -9.60 -8.11 -12.84
CA ALA A 78 -10.29 -9.39 -12.98
C ALA A 78 -10.34 -9.87 -14.44
N HIS A 79 -10.60 -8.97 -15.38
CA HIS A 79 -10.55 -9.28 -16.81
C HIS A 79 -9.14 -9.60 -17.29
N VAL A 80 -8.12 -8.88 -16.82
CA VAL A 80 -6.72 -9.20 -17.14
C VAL A 80 -6.36 -10.60 -16.67
N LEU A 81 -6.68 -10.95 -15.41
CA LEU A 81 -6.41 -12.28 -14.90
C LEU A 81 -7.19 -13.38 -15.63
N TYR A 82 -8.42 -13.11 -16.03
CA TYR A 82 -9.22 -14.05 -16.82
C TYR A 82 -8.61 -14.32 -18.20
N ALA A 83 -8.13 -13.26 -18.87
CA ALA A 83 -7.56 -13.36 -20.21
C ALA A 83 -6.12 -13.92 -20.21
N TYR A 84 -5.37 -13.67 -19.14
CA TYR A 84 -3.94 -14.02 -19.00
C TYR A 84 -3.67 -14.66 -17.63
N PRO A 85 -4.18 -15.88 -17.37
CA PRO A 85 -4.04 -16.53 -16.06
C PRO A 85 -2.58 -16.80 -15.65
N GLU A 86 -1.68 -16.89 -16.62
CA GLU A 86 -0.24 -17.08 -16.40
C GLU A 86 0.43 -15.90 -15.67
N VAL A 87 -0.20 -14.73 -15.58
CA VAL A 87 0.34 -13.60 -14.82
C VAL A 87 0.46 -13.90 -13.31
N VAL A 88 -0.21 -14.94 -12.85
CA VAL A 88 0.02 -15.49 -11.52
C VAL A 88 1.32 -16.29 -11.55
N GLY A 89 2.41 -15.68 -11.14
CA GLY A 89 3.72 -16.32 -11.07
C GLY A 89 4.71 -15.88 -12.13
N GLN A 90 4.31 -15.02 -13.09
CA GLN A 90 5.24 -14.40 -14.03
C GLN A 90 4.80 -13.00 -14.46
N SER A 91 5.73 -12.20 -14.95
CA SER A 91 5.44 -10.85 -15.45
C SER A 91 4.56 -10.92 -16.70
N TYR A 92 3.55 -10.02 -16.78
CA TYR A 92 2.72 -9.85 -17.98
C TYR A 92 3.59 -9.52 -19.18
N GLN A 93 4.51 -8.56 -19.03
CA GLN A 93 5.47 -8.20 -20.07
C GLN A 93 6.60 -9.23 -20.14
N GLU A 94 6.66 -10.01 -21.19
CA GLU A 94 7.65 -11.11 -21.38
C GLU A 94 9.11 -10.66 -21.21
N LYS A 95 9.44 -9.48 -21.73
CA LYS A 95 10.80 -8.91 -21.65
C LYS A 95 11.33 -8.71 -20.22
N TYR A 96 10.44 -8.70 -19.22
CA TYR A 96 10.82 -8.55 -17.80
C TYR A 96 10.80 -9.86 -17.01
N ARG A 97 10.59 -11.01 -17.67
CA ARG A 97 10.60 -12.32 -17.00
C ARG A 97 12.01 -12.76 -16.59
N CYS A 98 13.04 -12.21 -17.23
CA CYS A 98 14.45 -12.54 -16.98
C CYS A 98 15.19 -11.51 -16.11
N VAL A 99 14.48 -10.66 -15.37
CA VAL A 99 15.13 -9.70 -14.47
C VAL A 99 15.84 -10.43 -13.33
N ASP A 100 17.13 -10.13 -13.13
CA ASP A 100 17.91 -10.70 -12.02
C ASP A 100 17.67 -9.88 -10.74
N TRP A 101 16.74 -10.37 -9.95
CA TRP A 101 16.36 -9.75 -8.68
C TRP A 101 17.32 -10.10 -7.54
N SER A 102 17.52 -9.18 -6.62
CA SER A 102 18.24 -9.43 -5.37
C SER A 102 17.57 -10.53 -4.54
N LYS A 103 18.39 -11.48 -4.07
CA LYS A 103 17.98 -12.59 -3.19
C LYS A 103 18.33 -12.35 -1.71
N ASN A 104 18.57 -11.10 -1.32
CA ASN A 104 18.98 -10.75 0.05
C ASN A 104 17.88 -11.05 1.08
N GLN A 105 18.00 -12.19 1.75
CA GLN A 105 17.02 -12.66 2.74
C GLN A 105 16.92 -11.74 3.95
N GLN A 106 18.01 -11.06 4.35
CA GLN A 106 17.97 -10.11 5.48
C GLN A 106 17.12 -8.88 5.13
N HIS A 107 17.23 -8.36 3.91
CA HIS A 107 16.39 -7.24 3.45
C HIS A 107 14.92 -7.65 3.36
N ILE A 108 14.64 -8.85 2.80
CA ILE A 108 13.29 -9.40 2.72
C ILE A 108 12.67 -9.50 4.11
N GLN A 109 13.41 -10.07 5.08
CA GLN A 109 12.89 -10.24 6.44
C GLN A 109 12.66 -8.91 7.15
N LYS A 110 13.61 -7.96 7.06
CA LYS A 110 13.44 -6.61 7.62
C LYS A 110 12.25 -5.87 7.03
N TRP A 111 12.01 -6.02 5.72
CA TRP A 111 10.84 -5.43 5.07
C TRP A 111 9.55 -6.08 5.61
N LYS A 112 9.48 -7.40 5.69
CA LYS A 112 8.33 -8.12 6.26
C LYS A 112 8.03 -7.71 7.69
N ASP A 113 9.07 -7.51 8.51
CA ASP A 113 8.95 -7.19 9.93
C ASP A 113 8.67 -5.70 10.21
N GLY A 114 8.68 -4.83 9.18
CA GLY A 114 8.58 -3.38 9.35
C GLY A 114 9.76 -2.82 10.16
N LYS A 115 10.98 -3.20 9.76
CA LYS A 115 12.27 -2.84 10.36
C LYS A 115 13.31 -2.38 9.34
N THR A 116 12.85 -1.76 8.26
CA THR A 116 13.74 -1.25 7.20
C THR A 116 14.46 0.03 7.59
N GLY A 117 13.99 0.73 8.62
CA GLY A 117 14.43 2.09 8.96
C GLY A 117 13.82 3.16 8.06
N ILE A 118 12.81 2.83 7.27
CA ILE A 118 12.03 3.77 6.46
C ILE A 118 10.64 3.92 7.13
N PRO A 119 10.42 4.98 7.94
CA PRO A 119 9.30 5.03 8.88
C PRO A 119 7.92 4.80 8.26
N LEU A 120 7.62 5.39 7.10
CA LEU A 120 6.31 5.21 6.47
C LEU A 120 6.08 3.77 6.00
N VAL A 121 7.13 3.12 5.47
CA VAL A 121 7.06 1.72 5.02
C VAL A 121 6.89 0.80 6.22
N ASP A 122 7.68 1.00 7.25
CA ASP A 122 7.65 0.18 8.45
C ASP A 122 6.32 0.31 9.20
N ALA A 123 5.76 1.52 9.27
CA ALA A 123 4.42 1.75 9.83
C ALA A 123 3.35 0.97 9.05
N ALA A 124 3.39 1.03 7.71
CA ALA A 124 2.44 0.32 6.87
C ALA A 124 2.56 -1.21 7.01
N MET A 125 3.78 -1.74 7.07
CA MET A 125 4.01 -3.18 7.26
C MET A 125 3.56 -3.64 8.66
N ARG A 126 3.81 -2.85 9.72
CA ARG A 126 3.35 -3.16 11.08
C ARG A 126 1.82 -3.09 11.20
N GLU A 127 1.16 -2.12 10.56
CA GLU A 127 -0.30 -2.08 10.46
C GLU A 127 -0.83 -3.38 9.85
N MET A 128 -0.32 -3.77 8.69
CA MET A 128 -0.75 -4.99 8.01
C MET A 128 -0.52 -6.24 8.85
N ASN A 129 0.64 -6.37 9.45
CA ASN A 129 0.99 -7.53 10.29
C ASN A 129 0.08 -7.67 11.52
N THR A 130 -0.39 -6.54 12.06
CA THR A 130 -1.21 -6.50 13.27
C THR A 130 -2.69 -6.64 12.97
N THR A 131 -3.17 -6.02 11.88
CA THR A 131 -4.61 -5.84 11.62
C THR A 131 -5.12 -6.63 10.42
N GLY A 132 -4.24 -7.09 9.54
CA GLY A 132 -4.62 -7.64 8.23
C GLY A 132 -5.09 -6.58 7.23
N TYR A 133 -4.89 -5.29 7.52
CA TYR A 133 -5.25 -4.17 6.66
C TYR A 133 -4.03 -3.27 6.44
N MET A 134 -3.97 -2.64 5.28
CA MET A 134 -3.00 -1.59 4.96
C MET A 134 -3.67 -0.57 4.04
N HIS A 135 -3.49 0.71 4.34
CA HIS A 135 -3.94 1.80 3.48
C HIS A 135 -3.32 1.68 2.06
N ASN A 136 -4.11 1.99 1.00
CA ASN A 136 -3.65 1.82 -0.38
C ASN A 136 -2.29 2.49 -0.67
N ARG A 137 -2.09 3.73 -0.20
CA ARG A 137 -0.82 4.43 -0.39
C ARG A 137 0.34 3.74 0.32
N GLY A 138 0.09 3.14 1.48
CA GLY A 138 1.06 2.29 2.18
C GLY A 138 1.46 1.08 1.34
N ARG A 139 0.48 0.39 0.73
CA ARG A 139 0.74 -0.75 -0.18
C ARG A 139 1.65 -0.34 -1.34
N MET A 140 1.34 0.78 -2.00
CA MET A 140 2.13 1.28 -3.11
C MET A 140 3.55 1.67 -2.69
N THR A 141 3.70 2.35 -1.55
CA THR A 141 5.02 2.80 -1.07
C THR A 141 5.86 1.61 -0.59
N ALA A 142 5.27 0.67 0.15
CA ALA A 142 5.95 -0.54 0.61
C ALA A 142 6.39 -1.43 -0.57
N ALA A 143 5.53 -1.58 -1.60
CA ALA A 143 5.87 -2.30 -2.82
C ALA A 143 6.99 -1.61 -3.60
N SER A 144 6.91 -0.28 -3.76
CA SER A 144 7.96 0.49 -4.44
C SER A 144 9.32 0.35 -3.76
N VAL A 145 9.36 0.42 -2.43
CA VAL A 145 10.62 0.23 -1.68
C VAL A 145 11.15 -1.19 -1.83
N LEU A 146 10.32 -2.23 -1.74
CA LEU A 146 10.76 -3.61 -1.95
C LEU A 146 11.40 -3.79 -3.33
N ILE A 147 10.71 -3.35 -4.38
CA ILE A 147 11.09 -3.59 -5.76
C ILE A 147 12.24 -2.66 -6.19
N LYS A 148 12.07 -1.35 -5.96
CA LYS A 148 12.93 -0.32 -6.55
C LYS A 148 14.07 0.11 -5.65
N THR A 149 13.94 -0.04 -4.33
CA THR A 149 15.01 0.32 -3.41
C THR A 149 15.80 -0.90 -2.96
N LEU A 150 15.12 -2.00 -2.64
CA LEU A 150 15.78 -3.24 -2.21
C LEU A 150 16.09 -4.19 -3.39
N LEU A 151 15.56 -3.89 -4.59
CA LEU A 151 15.74 -4.66 -5.83
C LEU A 151 15.27 -6.12 -5.70
N ILE A 152 14.26 -6.36 -4.88
CA ILE A 152 13.70 -7.70 -4.61
C ILE A 152 12.50 -7.94 -5.54
N ASP A 153 12.37 -9.19 -5.99
CA ASP A 153 11.29 -9.64 -6.86
C ASP A 153 9.92 -9.27 -6.28
N TRP A 154 9.09 -8.66 -7.11
CA TRP A 154 7.72 -8.28 -6.78
C TRP A 154 6.88 -9.46 -6.29
N GLN A 155 7.12 -10.68 -6.77
CA GLN A 155 6.40 -11.89 -6.37
C GLN A 155 6.58 -12.21 -4.88
N VAL A 156 7.74 -11.88 -4.29
CA VAL A 156 7.99 -12.04 -2.85
C VAL A 156 7.02 -11.19 -2.03
N GLY A 157 6.83 -9.94 -2.46
CA GLY A 157 5.93 -9.01 -1.79
C GLY A 157 4.45 -9.33 -2.05
N GLU A 158 4.10 -9.68 -3.29
CA GLU A 158 2.77 -10.13 -3.70
C GLU A 158 2.30 -11.30 -2.83
N LYS A 159 3.12 -12.34 -2.72
CA LYS A 159 2.84 -13.52 -1.89
C LYS A 159 2.69 -13.16 -0.40
N TYR A 160 3.52 -12.25 0.10
CA TYR A 160 3.41 -11.83 1.51
C TYR A 160 2.12 -11.06 1.79
N PHE A 161 1.71 -10.17 0.89
CA PHE A 161 0.42 -9.48 0.99
C PHE A 161 -0.75 -10.47 0.91
N ALA A 162 -0.68 -11.47 0.03
CA ALA A 162 -1.68 -12.53 -0.06
C ALA A 162 -1.87 -13.28 1.26
N GLN A 163 -0.80 -13.48 2.02
CA GLN A 163 -0.83 -14.18 3.32
C GLN A 163 -1.35 -13.31 4.46
N LYS A 164 -1.24 -11.98 4.36
CA LYS A 164 -1.52 -11.06 5.48
C LYS A 164 -2.81 -10.26 5.32
N LEU A 165 -3.19 -9.89 4.11
CA LEU A 165 -4.33 -9.00 3.88
C LEU A 165 -5.66 -9.75 3.99
N THR A 166 -6.57 -9.26 4.82
CA THR A 166 -7.94 -9.78 4.93
C THR A 166 -8.77 -9.50 3.68
N ASP A 167 -8.45 -8.45 2.95
CA ASP A 167 -9.11 -8.05 1.71
C ASP A 167 -8.40 -8.56 0.44
N TYR A 168 -7.49 -9.54 0.59
CA TYR A 168 -6.74 -10.09 -0.54
C TYR A 168 -7.66 -10.52 -1.68
N ASP A 169 -7.42 -9.95 -2.85
CA ASP A 169 -8.05 -10.31 -4.12
C ASP A 169 -6.93 -10.58 -5.12
N ILE A 170 -6.87 -11.80 -5.65
CA ILE A 170 -5.75 -12.26 -6.48
C ILE A 170 -5.52 -11.37 -7.71
N ALA A 171 -6.59 -10.95 -8.40
CA ALA A 171 -6.48 -10.12 -9.59
C ALA A 171 -5.96 -8.72 -9.27
N SER A 172 -6.56 -8.07 -8.26
CA SER A 172 -6.17 -6.72 -7.84
C SER A 172 -4.77 -6.71 -7.23
N ASN A 173 -4.42 -7.71 -6.39
CA ASN A 173 -3.11 -7.77 -5.77
C ASN A 173 -2.02 -7.98 -6.83
N ASN A 174 -2.15 -9.01 -7.66
CA ASN A 174 -1.19 -9.32 -8.73
C ASN A 174 -1.03 -8.13 -9.70
N GLY A 175 -2.14 -7.59 -10.23
CA GLY A 175 -2.09 -6.48 -11.17
C GLY A 175 -1.44 -5.23 -10.60
N ASN A 176 -1.75 -4.85 -9.35
CA ASN A 176 -1.13 -3.69 -8.70
C ASN A 176 0.36 -3.89 -8.40
N TRP A 177 0.77 -5.09 -7.96
CA TRP A 177 2.19 -5.40 -7.76
C TRP A 177 2.96 -5.30 -9.07
N GLN A 178 2.43 -5.84 -10.17
CA GLN A 178 3.02 -5.71 -11.49
C GLN A 178 3.01 -4.26 -12.00
N GLY A 179 1.97 -3.48 -11.70
CA GLY A 179 1.91 -2.05 -12.01
C GLY A 179 3.02 -1.25 -11.32
N ILE A 180 3.31 -1.53 -10.04
CA ILE A 180 4.42 -0.89 -9.30
C ILE A 180 5.79 -1.35 -9.83
N SER A 181 5.94 -2.62 -10.16
CA SER A 181 7.20 -3.14 -10.73
C SER A 181 7.48 -2.65 -12.15
N GLY A 182 6.47 -2.18 -12.87
CA GLY A 182 6.56 -1.80 -14.28
C GLY A 182 6.56 -3.02 -15.22
N THR A 183 6.11 -4.18 -14.75
CA THR A 183 6.04 -5.43 -15.51
C THR A 183 4.63 -5.80 -15.96
N GLY A 184 3.64 -4.98 -15.57
CA GLY A 184 2.21 -5.23 -15.76
C GLY A 184 1.63 -4.71 -17.06
N VAL A 185 0.32 -4.88 -17.21
CA VAL A 185 -0.47 -4.46 -18.36
C VAL A 185 -0.63 -2.94 -18.45
N ASP A 186 -0.70 -2.27 -17.32
CA ASP A 186 -0.92 -0.82 -17.18
C ASP A 186 0.35 -0.02 -16.89
N MET A 187 1.51 -0.55 -17.30
CA MET A 187 2.79 0.10 -17.07
C MET A 187 2.82 1.52 -17.64
N LYS A 188 3.36 2.44 -16.85
CA LYS A 188 3.57 3.80 -17.32
C LYS A 188 4.80 3.88 -18.23
N PRO A 189 4.82 4.77 -19.23
CA PRO A 189 5.96 4.91 -20.15
C PRO A 189 7.21 5.49 -19.49
N TYR A 190 7.11 5.91 -18.24
CA TYR A 190 8.20 6.46 -17.45
C TYR A 190 8.34 5.74 -16.11
N PHE A 191 9.55 5.75 -15.59
CA PHE A 191 9.84 5.17 -14.27
C PHE A 191 9.10 5.96 -13.18
N ARG A 192 8.11 5.32 -12.57
CA ARG A 192 7.34 5.90 -11.46
C ARG A 192 7.88 5.39 -10.13
N ASP A 193 8.65 6.24 -9.46
CA ASP A 193 9.11 5.97 -8.11
C ASP A 193 8.18 6.59 -7.07
N MET A 194 7.94 5.84 -6.00
CA MET A 194 7.17 6.30 -4.83
C MET A 194 8.16 6.59 -3.69
N ASN A 195 8.90 7.71 -3.82
CA ASN A 195 9.88 8.11 -2.81
C ASN A 195 9.23 8.17 -1.40
N PRO A 196 9.61 7.29 -0.46
CA PRO A 196 8.91 7.14 0.81
C PRO A 196 9.01 8.38 1.71
N TRP A 197 10.07 9.16 1.59
CA TRP A 197 10.29 10.39 2.34
C TRP A 197 9.35 11.50 1.89
N ILE A 198 9.19 11.66 0.57
CA ILE A 198 8.25 12.62 -0.03
C ILE A 198 6.81 12.20 0.29
N GLN A 199 6.50 10.89 0.18
CA GLN A 199 5.17 10.36 0.51
C GLN A 199 4.81 10.61 1.98
N SER A 200 5.75 10.36 2.88
CA SER A 200 5.61 10.59 4.31
C SER A 200 5.28 12.05 4.61
N LYS A 201 6.12 12.98 4.15
CA LYS A 201 5.94 14.42 4.37
C LYS A 201 4.62 14.94 3.81
N LYS A 202 4.19 14.43 2.63
CA LYS A 202 2.99 14.93 1.95
C LYS A 202 1.68 14.38 2.53
N PHE A 203 1.65 13.12 2.97
CA PHE A 203 0.39 12.43 3.30
C PHE A 203 0.27 12.00 4.77
N ASP A 204 1.30 12.27 5.57
CA ASP A 204 1.34 12.11 7.03
C ASP A 204 2.19 13.23 7.66
N GLU A 205 1.86 14.48 7.36
CA GLU A 205 2.66 15.67 7.67
C GLU A 205 3.10 15.75 9.14
N ASN A 206 2.19 15.42 10.06
CA ASN A 206 2.46 15.40 11.51
C ASN A 206 3.05 14.06 12.00
N ALA A 207 3.31 13.13 11.08
CA ALA A 207 3.75 11.77 11.39
C ALA A 207 2.82 11.01 12.38
N GLU A 208 1.52 11.32 12.37
CA GLU A 208 0.54 10.72 13.28
C GLU A 208 0.38 9.22 13.01
N TYR A 209 0.29 8.83 11.74
CA TYR A 209 0.23 7.44 11.33
C TYR A 209 1.52 6.69 11.68
N ILE A 210 2.67 7.29 11.37
CA ILE A 210 3.98 6.70 11.69
C ILE A 210 4.11 6.47 13.19
N LYS A 211 3.84 7.49 14.01
CA LYS A 211 3.93 7.40 15.48
C LYS A 211 2.97 6.39 16.10
N LYS A 212 1.81 6.20 15.47
CA LYS A 212 0.83 5.19 15.88
C LYS A 212 1.37 3.76 15.73
N TRP A 213 2.05 3.47 14.63
CA TRP A 213 2.53 2.13 14.30
C TRP A 213 3.99 1.87 14.65
N ILE A 214 4.74 2.94 14.97
CA ILE A 214 6.12 2.90 15.42
C ILE A 214 6.21 3.65 16.76
N PRO A 215 5.84 3.01 17.88
CA PRO A 215 5.87 3.65 19.20
C PRO A 215 7.25 4.20 19.58
N GLU A 216 8.31 3.61 19.04
CA GLU A 216 9.70 4.04 19.25
C GLU A 216 9.96 5.48 18.75
N LEU A 217 9.15 5.97 17.81
CA LEU A 217 9.26 7.33 17.26
C LEU A 217 8.23 8.31 17.83
N ARG A 218 7.48 7.94 18.87
CA ARG A 218 6.36 8.75 19.39
C ARG A 218 6.78 10.16 19.78
N ASP A 219 7.91 10.30 20.44
CA ASP A 219 8.41 11.56 20.96
C ASP A 219 9.35 12.31 20.00
N VAL A 220 9.63 11.72 18.84
CA VAL A 220 10.47 12.33 17.80
C VAL A 220 9.66 13.39 17.04
N PRO A 221 10.22 14.59 16.81
CA PRO A 221 9.57 15.60 15.97
C PRO A 221 9.27 15.09 14.57
N ALA A 222 8.10 15.41 14.02
CA ALA A 222 7.69 14.96 12.68
C ALA A 222 8.71 15.29 11.59
N LYS A 223 9.30 16.50 11.65
CA LYS A 223 10.36 16.94 10.74
C LYS A 223 11.57 15.99 10.72
N ASP A 224 11.96 15.44 11.87
CA ASP A 224 13.09 14.53 12.00
C ASP A 224 12.72 13.12 11.53
N ILE A 225 11.47 12.68 11.77
CA ILE A 225 10.93 11.43 11.22
C ILE A 225 10.96 11.43 9.69
N HIS A 226 10.55 12.55 9.05
CA HIS A 226 10.56 12.67 7.58
C HIS A 226 11.97 12.75 6.96
N LEU A 227 12.98 13.02 7.79
CA LEU A 227 14.40 13.04 7.43
C LEU A 227 15.20 11.96 8.18
N TRP A 228 14.55 10.87 8.59
CA TRP A 228 15.17 9.84 9.43
C TRP A 228 16.45 9.25 8.84
N TYR A 229 16.58 9.22 7.52
CA TYR A 229 17.81 8.77 6.84
C TYR A 229 19.06 9.62 7.18
N GLU A 230 18.88 10.88 7.60
CA GLU A 230 19.94 11.76 8.12
C GLU A 230 19.94 11.76 9.64
N LYS A 231 18.77 11.95 10.24
CA LYS A 231 18.56 12.25 11.65
C LYS A 231 18.83 11.07 12.60
N CYS A 232 18.68 9.83 12.13
CA CYS A 232 18.86 8.64 12.96
C CYS A 232 20.28 8.51 13.59
N LYS A 233 21.27 9.23 13.05
CA LYS A 233 22.66 9.22 13.55
C LYS A 233 22.98 10.38 14.48
N GLU A 234 22.09 11.34 14.63
CA GLU A 234 22.30 12.48 15.52
C GLU A 234 22.28 12.06 16.99
N VAL A 235 23.04 12.76 17.82
CA VAL A 235 23.24 12.44 19.25
C VAL A 235 21.90 12.35 19.99
N GLN A 236 20.98 13.26 19.69
CA GLN A 236 19.65 13.33 20.30
C GLN A 236 18.74 12.12 20.01
N HIS A 237 19.11 11.28 19.03
CA HIS A 237 18.33 10.10 18.62
C HIS A 237 19.05 8.78 18.88
N LYS A 238 20.24 8.80 19.52
CA LYS A 238 21.04 7.58 19.76
C LYS A 238 20.36 6.53 20.64
N ASP A 239 19.52 6.98 21.57
CA ASP A 239 18.81 6.10 22.51
C ASP A 239 17.49 5.55 21.95
N ILE A 240 17.13 5.94 20.72
CA ILE A 240 15.92 5.47 20.07
C ILE A 240 16.17 4.09 19.48
N SER A 241 15.38 3.10 19.91
CA SER A 241 15.52 1.70 19.46
C SER A 241 15.09 1.44 18.02
N TYR A 242 14.58 2.46 17.28
CA TYR A 242 14.19 2.33 15.89
C TYR A 242 15.42 2.45 14.98
N PRO A 243 15.59 1.51 13.99
CA PRO A 243 16.82 1.43 13.20
C PRO A 243 16.97 2.59 12.20
N CYS A 244 18.22 2.87 11.82
CA CYS A 244 18.52 3.64 10.63
C CYS A 244 18.17 2.83 9.35
N PRO A 245 17.94 3.50 8.20
CA PRO A 245 17.65 2.84 6.94
C PRO A 245 18.71 1.79 6.57
N ILE A 246 18.23 0.59 6.20
CA ILE A 246 19.10 -0.55 5.85
C ILE A 246 19.85 -0.36 4.54
N VAL A 247 19.45 0.60 3.73
CA VAL A 247 20.11 1.00 2.49
C VAL A 247 20.04 2.52 2.32
N ASP A 248 21.00 3.07 1.59
CA ASP A 248 20.95 4.45 1.13
C ASP A 248 20.04 4.54 -0.10
N TYR A 249 18.91 5.22 0.05
CA TYR A 249 17.90 5.35 -0.99
C TYR A 249 18.46 5.99 -2.28
N SER A 250 19.28 7.02 -2.15
CA SER A 250 19.84 7.73 -3.31
C SER A 250 20.79 6.85 -4.11
N LYS A 251 21.68 6.11 -3.42
CA LYS A 251 22.61 5.17 -4.06
C LYS A 251 21.89 3.97 -4.70
N GLN A 252 20.76 3.52 -4.13
CA GLN A 252 20.01 2.42 -4.75
C GLN A 252 19.29 2.87 -6.02
N LYS A 253 18.86 4.12 -6.09
CA LYS A 253 18.21 4.68 -7.29
C LYS A 253 19.14 4.69 -8.51
N GLU A 254 20.46 4.81 -8.32
CA GLU A 254 21.44 4.76 -9.39
C GLU A 254 21.64 3.35 -10.00
N LYS A 255 21.19 2.30 -9.28
CA LYS A 255 21.30 0.89 -9.73
C LYS A 255 20.08 0.40 -10.50
N MET A 256 19.03 1.22 -10.58
CA MET A 256 17.79 0.94 -11.28
C MET A 256 17.84 1.38 -12.74
#